data_5fb1109644383bfc290d8e7e0952f099
#
_entry.id   5fb1109644383bfc290d8e7e0952f099
#
_cell.length_a   1.000
_cell.length_b   1.000
_cell.length_c   1.000
_cell.angle_alpha   90.00
_cell.angle_beta   90.00
_cell.angle_gamma   90.00
#
_symmetry.space_group_name_H-M   'P 1'
#
loop_
_entity.id
_entity.type
_entity.pdbx_description
1 polymer ?
#
loop_
_entity_poly.entity_id
_entity_poly.type
_entity_poly.pdbx_seq_one_letter_code
_entity_poly.pdbx_strand_id
1 'polypeptide(L)'
;MAKGSIVAGCLAPHPPHLVYAENPDQNEPVSEGGWEQLRWGYERLRESLKDVDYDVIVILSPHWQTYVGTHFIGVEKCVSKSVDPVFPNLFRFNYDLTIDVELARAIHDQAKSEGMSVKMMENPDFRVDYGTIVSCQMVRPEWDKPIVSISSNRSLSYYSVEVMQEMMKELGRSTVKAIEASGKKCLLLASNSLSHRHFVTETNPPEDMSKEHITSHAMHLWDMRMIELMREGKSQQIIDEMPEFCEHAIAEADGGALTWLLSAMD
;
A
#
# COMPACT_ATOMS: atom_id res chain seq x y z
N MET A 1 3.56 28.35 -11.63
CA MET A 1 2.60 27.55 -10.85
C MET A 1 3.22 27.28 -9.47
N ALA A 2 2.42 27.10 -8.42
CA ALA A 2 2.97 26.69 -7.12
C ALA A 2 3.60 25.29 -7.26
N LYS A 3 4.67 25.03 -6.52
CA LYS A 3 5.31 23.72 -6.46
C LYS A 3 4.37 22.75 -5.74
N GLY A 4 4.17 21.55 -6.29
CA GLY A 4 3.44 20.50 -5.63
C GLY A 4 4.18 19.96 -4.39
N SER A 5 3.48 19.23 -3.53
CA SER A 5 4.06 18.72 -2.30
C SER A 5 3.42 17.42 -1.85
N ILE A 6 4.20 16.59 -1.18
CA ILE A 6 3.69 15.48 -0.38
C ILE A 6 3.32 16.07 0.98
N VAL A 7 2.05 15.96 1.38
CA VAL A 7 1.54 16.55 2.61
C VAL A 7 1.50 15.58 3.78
N ALA A 8 1.42 14.29 3.47
CA ALA A 8 1.53 13.20 4.45
C ALA A 8 1.85 11.88 3.73
N GLY A 9 2.40 10.93 4.48
CA GLY A 9 2.62 9.55 4.05
C GLY A 9 2.14 8.58 5.11
N CYS A 10 1.45 7.51 4.70
CA CYS A 10 0.83 6.55 5.61
C CYS A 10 1.15 5.12 5.19
N LEU A 11 1.51 4.30 6.18
CA LEU A 11 1.45 2.85 6.05
C LEU A 11 0.00 2.44 6.26
N ALA A 12 -0.58 1.76 5.27
CA ALA A 12 -2.00 1.46 5.23
C ALA A 12 -2.24 -0.04 4.97
N PRO A 13 -2.13 -0.90 5.99
CA PRO A 13 -2.43 -2.33 5.89
C PRO A 13 -3.84 -2.57 5.36
N HIS A 14 -4.03 -3.66 4.59
CA HIS A 14 -5.24 -3.91 3.85
C HIS A 14 -5.91 -5.28 4.10
N PRO A 15 -6.05 -5.74 5.35
CA PRO A 15 -6.82 -6.95 5.59
C PRO A 15 -8.25 -6.77 5.07
N PRO A 16 -8.75 -7.67 4.20
CA PRO A 16 -10.07 -7.51 3.59
C PRO A 16 -11.21 -7.42 4.61
N HIS A 17 -11.04 -8.05 5.76
CA HIS A 17 -12.01 -8.06 6.86
C HIS A 17 -12.29 -6.67 7.46
N LEU A 18 -11.35 -5.73 7.36
CA LEU A 18 -11.54 -4.37 7.88
C LEU A 18 -12.74 -3.68 7.25
N VAL A 19 -12.93 -3.85 5.95
CA VAL A 19 -14.06 -3.24 5.23
C VAL A 19 -15.40 -3.80 5.71
N TYR A 20 -15.44 -5.07 6.08
CA TYR A 20 -16.64 -5.68 6.65
C TYR A 20 -16.89 -5.26 8.10
N ALA A 21 -15.84 -5.05 8.88
CA ALA A 21 -15.97 -4.58 10.26
C ALA A 21 -16.63 -3.18 10.36
N GLU A 22 -16.54 -2.37 9.32
CA GLU A 22 -17.27 -1.10 9.22
C GLU A 22 -18.74 -1.26 8.81
N ASN A 23 -19.15 -2.46 8.40
CA ASN A 23 -20.51 -2.79 8.04
C ASN A 23 -21.12 -3.74 9.09
N PRO A 24 -21.91 -3.24 10.05
CA PRO A 24 -22.43 -4.04 11.17
C PRO A 24 -23.23 -5.28 10.76
N ASP A 25 -23.88 -5.22 9.59
CA ASP A 25 -24.69 -6.33 9.07
C ASP A 25 -23.83 -7.49 8.51
N GLN A 26 -22.55 -7.25 8.32
CA GLN A 26 -21.58 -8.21 7.79
C GLN A 26 -20.49 -8.57 8.80
N ASN A 27 -20.57 -8.02 10.01
CA ASN A 27 -19.60 -8.28 11.06
C ASN A 27 -19.78 -9.70 11.59
N GLU A 28 -18.80 -10.56 11.34
CA GLU A 28 -18.82 -11.90 11.90
C GLU A 28 -18.54 -11.84 13.42
N PRO A 29 -19.32 -12.54 14.26
CA PRO A 29 -19.13 -12.53 15.71
C PRO A 29 -17.74 -12.98 16.15
N VAL A 30 -17.05 -13.78 15.34
CA VAL A 30 -15.70 -14.29 15.60
C VAL A 30 -14.60 -13.28 15.28
N SER A 31 -14.89 -12.20 14.59
CA SER A 31 -13.93 -11.14 14.31
C SER A 31 -13.78 -10.11 15.44
N GLU A 32 -14.51 -10.31 16.52
CA GLU A 32 -14.41 -9.45 17.71
C GLU A 32 -13.02 -9.58 18.36
N GLY A 33 -12.35 -8.46 18.52
CA GLY A 33 -11.14 -8.30 19.35
C GLY A 33 -9.79 -8.27 18.62
N GLY A 34 -9.66 -8.77 17.39
CA GLY A 34 -8.40 -8.72 16.65
C GLY A 34 -8.31 -7.51 15.72
N TRP A 35 -9.16 -7.49 14.74
CA TRP A 35 -9.20 -6.47 13.71
C TRP A 35 -9.67 -5.10 14.19
N GLU A 36 -10.35 -5.04 15.32
CA GLU A 36 -10.83 -3.80 15.92
C GLU A 36 -9.70 -2.82 16.26
N GLN A 37 -8.56 -3.29 16.72
CA GLN A 37 -7.43 -2.41 17.02
C GLN A 37 -6.90 -1.72 15.77
N LEU A 38 -6.82 -2.45 14.66
CA LEU A 38 -6.42 -1.89 13.38
C LEU A 38 -7.49 -0.93 12.83
N ARG A 39 -8.78 -1.28 12.95
CA ARG A 39 -9.89 -0.39 12.61
C ARG A 39 -9.83 0.93 13.39
N TRP A 40 -9.64 0.87 14.70
CA TRP A 40 -9.44 2.07 15.53
C TRP A 40 -8.16 2.83 15.18
N GLY A 41 -7.14 2.12 14.69
CA GLY A 41 -5.95 2.73 14.11
C GLY A 41 -6.30 3.61 12.92
N TYR A 42 -7.14 3.12 12.02
CA TYR A 42 -7.63 3.89 10.88
C TYR A 42 -8.55 5.05 11.28
N GLU A 43 -9.39 4.89 12.29
CA GLU A 43 -10.21 5.99 12.82
C GLU A 43 -9.30 7.14 13.33
N ARG A 44 -8.25 6.81 14.07
CA ARG A 44 -7.25 7.80 14.53
C ARG A 44 -6.48 8.41 13.36
N LEU A 45 -6.16 7.63 12.34
CA LEU A 45 -5.50 8.13 11.14
C LEU A 45 -6.40 9.13 10.41
N ARG A 46 -7.67 8.80 10.18
CA ARG A 46 -8.65 9.72 9.57
C ARG A 46 -8.79 11.01 10.37
N GLU A 47 -8.85 10.91 11.71
CA GLU A 47 -8.90 12.10 12.57
C GLU A 47 -7.63 12.97 12.43
N SER A 48 -6.45 12.38 12.30
CA SER A 48 -5.21 13.12 12.08
C SER A 48 -5.11 13.74 10.67
N LEU A 49 -5.82 13.18 9.69
CA LEU A 49 -5.83 13.66 8.31
C LEU A 49 -6.99 14.64 8.00
N LYS A 50 -7.94 14.83 8.91
CA LYS A 50 -9.16 15.59 8.62
C LYS A 50 -8.93 17.04 8.19
N ASP A 51 -7.90 17.68 8.74
CA ASP A 51 -7.52 19.07 8.44
C ASP A 51 -6.36 19.14 7.44
N VAL A 52 -5.89 18.00 6.92
CA VAL A 52 -4.84 17.96 5.92
C VAL A 52 -5.46 18.15 4.53
N ASP A 53 -5.09 19.25 3.88
CA ASP A 53 -5.57 19.55 2.54
C ASP A 53 -4.70 18.84 1.49
N TYR A 54 -5.31 17.93 0.72
CA TYR A 54 -4.68 17.24 -0.40
C TYR A 54 -5.64 17.08 -1.58
N ASP A 55 -5.07 17.01 -2.77
CA ASP A 55 -5.80 16.90 -4.04
C ASP A 55 -5.95 15.46 -4.50
N VAL A 56 -4.94 14.63 -4.26
CA VAL A 56 -4.78 13.28 -4.84
C VAL A 56 -4.21 12.32 -3.80
N ILE A 57 -4.67 11.07 -3.83
CA ILE A 57 -4.03 9.95 -3.13
C ILE A 57 -3.14 9.19 -4.11
N VAL A 58 -1.86 9.06 -3.81
CA VAL A 58 -0.94 8.21 -4.57
C VAL A 58 -0.68 6.95 -3.76
N ILE A 59 -1.05 5.78 -4.30
CA ILE A 59 -0.97 4.51 -3.61
C ILE A 59 -0.13 3.50 -4.37
N LEU A 60 0.77 2.82 -3.67
CA LEU A 60 1.46 1.63 -4.16
C LEU A 60 0.92 0.40 -3.43
N SER A 61 0.40 -0.57 -4.21
CA SER A 61 -0.17 -1.80 -3.67
C SER A 61 0.65 -3.04 -4.04
N PRO A 62 0.98 -3.90 -3.08
CA PRO A 62 1.67 -5.16 -3.33
C PRO A 62 0.80 -6.20 -4.03
N HIS A 63 -0.52 -6.01 -4.07
CA HIS A 63 -1.46 -6.96 -4.67
C HIS A 63 -1.72 -6.71 -6.15
N TRP A 64 -1.37 -5.55 -6.67
CA TRP A 64 -1.23 -5.36 -8.11
C TRP A 64 0.20 -5.72 -8.51
N GLN A 65 0.44 -7.01 -8.75
CA GLN A 65 1.77 -7.52 -9.07
C GLN A 65 2.02 -7.50 -10.58
N THR A 66 3.17 -6.94 -10.96
CA THR A 66 3.64 -6.94 -12.35
C THR A 66 5.03 -7.54 -12.42
N TYR A 67 5.33 -8.23 -13.52
CA TYR A 67 6.62 -8.92 -13.72
C TYR A 67 7.59 -8.14 -14.60
N VAL A 68 7.06 -7.21 -15.42
CA VAL A 68 7.88 -6.41 -16.34
C VAL A 68 7.61 -4.93 -16.05
N GLY A 69 8.38 -4.41 -15.13
CA GLY A 69 8.32 -3.01 -14.74
C GLY A 69 7.14 -2.67 -13.81
N THR A 70 7.11 -1.42 -13.41
CA THR A 70 6.05 -0.84 -12.60
C THR A 70 4.97 -0.25 -13.52
N HIS A 71 3.72 -0.52 -13.20
CA HIS A 71 2.59 -0.03 -14.00
C HIS A 71 1.78 1.01 -13.22
N PHE A 72 1.17 1.91 -13.97
CA PHE A 72 0.29 2.97 -13.46
C PHE A 72 -1.06 2.86 -14.15
N ILE A 73 -2.16 3.04 -13.44
CA ILE A 73 -3.49 3.07 -14.06
C ILE A 73 -3.59 4.32 -14.95
N GLY A 74 -3.90 4.10 -16.21
CA GLY A 74 -3.98 5.13 -17.26
C GLY A 74 -5.39 5.34 -17.82
N VAL A 75 -6.44 4.89 -17.11
CA VAL A 75 -7.84 5.13 -17.46
C VAL A 75 -8.47 6.05 -16.43
N GLU A 76 -9.26 7.03 -16.86
CA GLU A 76 -9.80 8.08 -15.98
C GLU A 76 -10.75 7.55 -14.91
N LYS A 77 -11.43 6.44 -15.18
CA LYS A 77 -12.43 5.87 -14.28
C LYS A 77 -12.36 4.35 -14.24
N CYS A 78 -12.38 3.80 -13.04
CA CYS A 78 -12.43 2.37 -12.79
C CYS A 78 -13.67 2.05 -11.96
N VAL A 79 -14.66 1.41 -12.57
CA VAL A 79 -15.90 0.97 -11.90
C VAL A 79 -16.00 -0.53 -12.03
N SER A 80 -15.92 -1.24 -10.92
CA SER A 80 -16.00 -2.70 -10.92
C SER A 80 -16.21 -3.24 -9.51
N LYS A 81 -15.93 -4.52 -9.35
CA LYS A 81 -15.95 -5.23 -8.08
C LYS A 81 -14.56 -5.80 -7.80
N SER A 82 -13.99 -5.42 -6.67
CA SER A 82 -12.76 -6.02 -6.17
C SER A 82 -13.08 -7.32 -5.45
N VAL A 83 -12.22 -8.31 -5.63
CA VAL A 83 -12.33 -9.64 -5.02
C VAL A 83 -10.93 -10.02 -4.54
N ASP A 84 -10.84 -10.50 -3.31
CA ASP A 84 -9.61 -11.12 -2.85
C ASP A 84 -9.42 -12.47 -3.57
N PRO A 85 -8.33 -12.68 -4.30
CA PRO A 85 -8.10 -13.93 -5.02
C PRO A 85 -7.84 -15.12 -4.10
N VAL A 86 -7.37 -14.89 -2.88
CA VAL A 86 -7.11 -15.94 -1.89
C VAL A 86 -8.39 -16.34 -1.17
N PHE A 87 -9.22 -15.36 -0.81
CA PHE A 87 -10.49 -15.56 -0.11
C PHE A 87 -11.67 -14.95 -0.88
N PRO A 88 -11.98 -15.46 -2.08
CA PRO A 88 -12.95 -14.83 -2.98
C PRO A 88 -14.38 -14.81 -2.43
N ASN A 89 -14.67 -15.63 -1.43
CA ASN A 89 -15.97 -15.65 -0.75
C ASN A 89 -16.08 -14.63 0.37
N LEU A 90 -14.96 -14.15 0.90
CA LEU A 90 -14.91 -13.25 2.04
C LEU A 90 -14.86 -11.79 1.63
N PHE A 91 -14.30 -11.46 0.46
CA PHE A 91 -14.17 -10.08 0.01
C PHE A 91 -14.76 -9.87 -1.38
N ARG A 92 -15.82 -9.07 -1.42
CA ARG A 92 -16.44 -8.57 -2.65
C ARG A 92 -16.87 -7.14 -2.43
N PHE A 93 -16.11 -6.20 -2.94
CA PHE A 93 -16.36 -4.78 -2.72
C PHE A 93 -16.56 -4.06 -4.05
N ASN A 94 -17.72 -3.38 -4.20
CA ASN A 94 -17.98 -2.53 -5.36
C ASN A 94 -17.23 -1.23 -5.18
N TYR A 95 -16.56 -0.77 -6.23
CA TYR A 95 -15.85 0.51 -6.21
C TYR A 95 -16.15 1.32 -7.47
N ASP A 96 -16.04 2.63 -7.31
CA ASP A 96 -16.16 3.65 -8.36
C ASP A 96 -15.05 4.68 -8.15
N LEU A 97 -13.88 4.42 -8.77
CA LEU A 97 -12.67 5.21 -8.59
C LEU A 97 -12.47 6.20 -9.72
N THR A 98 -12.14 7.43 -9.38
CA THR A 98 -11.57 8.41 -10.31
C THR A 98 -10.05 8.34 -10.23
N ILE A 99 -9.40 8.27 -11.40
CA ILE A 99 -7.94 8.20 -11.51
C ILE A 99 -7.41 9.56 -11.98
N ASP A 100 -6.39 10.07 -11.31
CA ASP A 100 -5.62 11.20 -11.79
C ASP A 100 -4.60 10.73 -12.83
N VAL A 101 -5.08 10.56 -14.06
CA VAL A 101 -4.26 10.05 -15.17
C VAL A 101 -3.13 11.02 -15.53
N GLU A 102 -3.34 12.32 -15.36
CA GLU A 102 -2.31 13.34 -15.61
C GLU A 102 -1.11 13.15 -14.66
N LEU A 103 -1.36 13.04 -13.36
CA LEU A 103 -0.31 12.80 -12.39
C LEU A 103 0.30 11.39 -12.53
N ALA A 104 -0.52 10.37 -12.81
CA ALA A 104 -0.04 9.02 -13.09
C ALA A 104 0.95 9.01 -14.25
N ARG A 105 0.63 9.72 -15.35
CA ARG A 105 1.50 9.85 -16.51
C ARG A 105 2.74 10.68 -16.21
N ALA A 106 2.63 11.73 -15.40
CA ALA A 106 3.78 12.53 -15.00
C ALA A 106 4.79 11.69 -14.19
N ILE A 107 4.33 10.87 -13.23
CA ILE A 107 5.21 9.97 -12.47
C ILE A 107 5.82 8.89 -13.40
N HIS A 108 5.00 8.30 -14.27
CA HIS A 108 5.48 7.33 -15.27
C HIS A 108 6.58 7.93 -16.16
N ASP A 109 6.36 9.11 -16.73
CA ASP A 109 7.31 9.73 -17.67
C ASP A 109 8.60 10.14 -16.96
N GLN A 110 8.49 10.63 -15.72
CA GLN A 110 9.66 10.93 -14.89
C GLN A 110 10.49 9.68 -14.62
N ALA A 111 9.87 8.61 -14.14
CA ALA A 111 10.54 7.33 -13.86
C ALA A 111 11.16 6.73 -15.14
N LYS A 112 10.45 6.82 -16.27
CA LYS A 112 10.95 6.39 -17.57
C LYS A 112 12.18 7.17 -18.02
N SER A 113 12.18 8.50 -17.80
CA SER A 113 13.32 9.35 -18.17
C SER A 113 14.58 9.03 -17.34
N GLU A 114 14.40 8.45 -16.17
CA GLU A 114 15.47 8.00 -15.27
C GLU A 114 15.88 6.54 -15.53
N GLY A 115 15.35 5.91 -16.58
CA GLY A 115 15.75 4.59 -17.04
C GLY A 115 14.94 3.43 -16.46
N MET A 116 13.90 3.71 -15.66
CA MET A 116 13.06 2.67 -15.10
C MET A 116 12.16 2.00 -16.15
N SER A 117 11.93 0.70 -15.98
CA SER A 117 10.92 -0.01 -16.77
C SER A 117 9.54 0.28 -16.19
N VAL A 118 8.75 1.07 -16.90
CA VAL A 118 7.41 1.49 -16.48
C VAL A 118 6.41 1.43 -17.62
N LYS A 119 5.14 1.25 -17.30
CA LYS A 119 4.05 1.20 -18.30
C LYS A 119 2.78 1.86 -17.79
N MET A 120 2.03 2.50 -18.69
CA MET A 120 0.63 2.86 -18.43
C MET A 120 -0.27 1.67 -18.72
N MET A 121 -1.16 1.36 -17.77
CA MET A 121 -2.18 0.33 -17.94
C MET A 121 -3.48 1.01 -18.39
N GLU A 122 -3.77 0.88 -19.68
CA GLU A 122 -4.86 1.60 -20.38
C GLU A 122 -6.03 0.68 -20.76
N ASN A 123 -6.10 -0.53 -20.15
CA ASN A 123 -7.23 -1.43 -20.37
C ASN A 123 -8.45 -0.95 -19.57
N PRO A 124 -9.56 -0.58 -20.23
CA PRO A 124 -10.76 -0.08 -19.52
C PRO A 124 -11.45 -1.15 -18.67
N ASP A 125 -11.20 -2.42 -18.93
CA ASP A 125 -11.74 -3.55 -18.15
C ASP A 125 -10.81 -3.98 -17.00
N PHE A 126 -9.77 -3.21 -16.72
CA PHE A 126 -8.87 -3.51 -15.63
C PHE A 126 -9.59 -3.49 -14.28
N ARG A 127 -9.35 -4.52 -13.48
CA ARG A 127 -9.87 -4.61 -12.12
C ARG A 127 -8.79 -4.20 -11.13
N VAL A 128 -9.11 -3.17 -10.36
CA VAL A 128 -8.22 -2.68 -9.31
C VAL A 128 -8.14 -3.73 -8.20
N ASP A 129 -6.94 -3.98 -7.74
CA ASP A 129 -6.65 -4.96 -6.69
C ASP A 129 -7.25 -4.57 -5.33
N TYR A 130 -7.45 -5.58 -4.49
CA TYR A 130 -8.10 -5.35 -3.20
C TYR A 130 -7.23 -4.55 -2.21
N GLY A 131 -5.92 -4.66 -2.30
CA GLY A 131 -5.02 -3.88 -1.44
C GLY A 131 -5.19 -2.37 -1.67
N THR A 132 -5.27 -1.94 -2.93
CA THR A 132 -5.63 -0.55 -3.27
C THR A 132 -7.01 -0.19 -2.72
N ILE A 133 -8.01 -1.04 -2.94
CA ILE A 133 -9.40 -0.77 -2.54
C ILE A 133 -9.55 -0.66 -1.02
N VAL A 134 -9.03 -1.64 -0.27
CA VAL A 134 -9.14 -1.65 1.20
C VAL A 134 -8.42 -0.46 1.81
N SER A 135 -7.17 -0.20 1.43
CA SER A 135 -6.41 0.93 1.97
C SER A 135 -7.08 2.27 1.69
N CYS A 136 -7.56 2.50 0.45
CA CYS A 136 -8.27 3.73 0.12
C CYS A 136 -9.60 3.84 0.89
N GLN A 137 -10.38 2.75 1.00
CA GLN A 137 -11.64 2.73 1.75
C GLN A 137 -11.42 3.07 3.22
N MET A 138 -10.38 2.51 3.83
CA MET A 138 -10.10 2.71 5.25
C MET A 138 -9.55 4.11 5.55
N VAL A 139 -8.81 4.70 4.61
CA VAL A 139 -8.23 6.05 4.78
C VAL A 139 -9.23 7.14 4.39
N ARG A 140 -9.99 6.96 3.31
CA ARG A 140 -10.92 7.95 2.77
C ARG A 140 -12.20 7.28 2.25
N PRO A 141 -13.13 6.87 3.14
CA PRO A 141 -14.35 6.14 2.76
C PRO A 141 -15.29 6.93 1.86
N GLU A 142 -15.16 8.26 1.78
CA GLU A 142 -15.98 9.12 0.92
C GLU A 142 -15.64 8.99 -0.57
N TRP A 143 -14.48 8.49 -0.93
CA TRP A 143 -13.99 8.30 -2.31
C TRP A 143 -14.09 9.58 -3.18
N ASP A 144 -14.02 10.74 -2.55
CA ASP A 144 -14.17 12.07 -3.16
C ASP A 144 -12.87 12.65 -3.73
N LYS A 145 -11.74 11.91 -3.59
CA LYS A 145 -10.44 12.28 -4.13
C LYS A 145 -10.01 11.32 -5.23
N PRO A 146 -9.47 11.83 -6.34
CA PRO A 146 -8.85 10.96 -7.34
C PRO A 146 -7.63 10.23 -6.76
N ILE A 147 -7.30 9.10 -7.35
CA ILE A 147 -6.12 8.33 -6.97
C ILE A 147 -5.15 8.15 -8.13
N VAL A 148 -3.87 7.94 -7.80
CA VAL A 148 -2.86 7.33 -8.67
C VAL A 148 -2.53 5.98 -8.08
N SER A 149 -2.84 4.89 -8.77
CA SER A 149 -2.49 3.54 -8.33
C SER A 149 -1.26 3.04 -9.06
N ILE A 150 -0.30 2.54 -8.30
CA ILE A 150 1.01 2.06 -8.74
C ILE A 150 1.13 0.59 -8.39
N SER A 151 1.58 -0.22 -9.37
CA SER A 151 1.82 -1.64 -9.16
C SER A 151 3.13 -1.90 -8.43
N SER A 152 3.19 -3.03 -7.73
CA SER A 152 4.43 -3.61 -7.24
C SER A 152 5.09 -4.45 -8.34
N ASN A 153 6.33 -4.10 -8.71
CA ASN A 153 7.13 -4.93 -9.61
C ASN A 153 7.73 -6.08 -8.80
N ARG A 154 7.06 -7.23 -8.81
CA ARG A 154 7.47 -8.42 -8.06
C ARG A 154 8.08 -9.47 -8.99
N SER A 155 9.33 -9.29 -9.30
CA SER A 155 10.10 -10.27 -10.05
C SER A 155 11.16 -10.95 -9.17
N LEU A 156 10.77 -11.43 -7.99
CA LEU A 156 11.71 -12.15 -7.09
C LEU A 156 12.43 -13.32 -7.78
N SER A 157 11.81 -13.91 -8.80
CA SER A 157 12.47 -14.90 -9.65
C SER A 157 13.64 -14.32 -10.47
N TYR A 158 13.71 -13.00 -10.60
CA TYR A 158 14.69 -12.31 -11.45
C TYR A 158 15.55 -11.30 -10.70
N TYR A 159 15.09 -10.82 -9.53
CA TYR A 159 15.77 -9.79 -8.75
C TYR A 159 15.95 -10.23 -7.30
N SER A 160 17.06 -9.85 -6.71
CA SER A 160 17.24 -9.95 -5.25
C SER A 160 16.43 -8.85 -4.52
N VAL A 161 16.27 -9.00 -3.22
CA VAL A 161 15.61 -7.99 -2.37
C VAL A 161 16.31 -6.65 -2.51
N GLU A 162 17.63 -6.62 -2.52
CA GLU A 162 18.43 -5.39 -2.63
C GLU A 162 18.17 -4.65 -3.95
N VAL A 163 18.09 -5.40 -5.06
CA VAL A 163 17.78 -4.81 -6.37
C VAL A 163 16.37 -4.20 -6.36
N MET A 164 15.41 -4.91 -5.78
CA MET A 164 14.04 -4.39 -5.64
C MET A 164 14.00 -3.15 -4.75
N GLN A 165 14.74 -3.12 -3.65
CA GLN A 165 14.83 -1.96 -2.77
C GLN A 165 15.38 -0.75 -3.52
N GLU A 166 16.44 -0.89 -4.32
CA GLU A 166 16.96 0.19 -5.16
C GLU A 166 15.92 0.71 -6.16
N MET A 167 15.20 -0.20 -6.83
CA MET A 167 14.13 0.20 -7.76
C MET A 167 13.02 0.98 -7.05
N MET A 168 12.64 0.60 -5.84
CA MET A 168 11.61 1.31 -5.06
C MET A 168 12.09 2.68 -4.58
N LYS A 169 13.36 2.81 -4.22
CA LYS A 169 13.99 4.09 -3.90
C LYS A 169 13.99 5.04 -5.12
N GLU A 170 14.35 4.52 -6.27
CA GLU A 170 14.32 5.30 -7.53
C GLU A 170 12.89 5.74 -7.87
N LEU A 171 11.92 4.85 -7.72
CA LEU A 171 10.51 5.16 -7.94
C LEU A 171 10.02 6.24 -6.95
N GLY A 172 10.42 6.17 -5.68
CA GLY A 172 10.13 7.18 -4.66
C GLY A 172 10.64 8.56 -5.09
N ARG A 173 11.91 8.65 -5.47
CA ARG A 173 12.53 9.89 -5.96
C ARG A 173 11.85 10.45 -7.22
N SER A 174 11.49 9.58 -8.17
CA SER A 174 10.75 9.97 -9.38
C SER A 174 9.36 10.49 -9.04
N THR A 175 8.69 9.85 -8.07
CA THR A 175 7.37 10.28 -7.57
C THR A 175 7.42 11.70 -7.01
N VAL A 176 8.42 12.02 -6.18
CA VAL A 176 8.62 13.36 -5.63
C VAL A 176 8.76 14.39 -6.73
N LYS A 177 9.68 14.17 -7.68
CA LYS A 177 9.94 15.11 -8.79
C LYS A 177 8.69 15.41 -9.60
N ALA A 178 7.91 14.36 -9.91
CA ALA A 178 6.67 14.50 -10.66
C ALA A 178 5.60 15.26 -9.87
N ILE A 179 5.43 14.96 -8.58
CA ILE A 179 4.50 15.67 -7.69
C ILE A 179 4.88 17.15 -7.61
N GLU A 180 6.15 17.45 -7.37
CA GLU A 180 6.65 18.82 -7.30
C GLU A 180 6.36 19.63 -8.57
N ALA A 181 6.54 18.99 -9.74
CA ALA A 181 6.28 19.62 -11.03
C ALA A 181 4.76 19.80 -11.30
N SER A 182 3.91 18.94 -10.74
CA SER A 182 2.47 18.96 -10.99
C SER A 182 1.73 20.13 -10.30
N GLY A 183 2.29 20.69 -9.24
CA GLY A 183 1.64 21.69 -8.40
C GLY A 183 0.57 21.13 -7.45
N LYS A 184 0.36 19.80 -7.42
CA LYS A 184 -0.65 19.14 -6.59
C LYS A 184 -0.14 18.80 -5.20
N LYS A 185 -1.04 18.79 -4.24
CA LYS A 185 -0.81 18.29 -2.88
C LYS A 185 -1.19 16.82 -2.83
N CYS A 186 -0.28 15.94 -2.47
CA CYS A 186 -0.50 14.50 -2.50
C CYS A 186 -0.39 13.85 -1.12
N LEU A 187 -1.33 12.96 -0.82
CA LEU A 187 -1.25 11.99 0.26
C LEU A 187 -0.66 10.70 -0.31
N LEU A 188 0.44 10.19 0.25
CA LEU A 188 1.02 8.92 -0.16
C LEU A 188 0.54 7.78 0.74
N LEU A 189 0.16 6.65 0.12
CA LEU A 189 -0.20 5.43 0.83
C LEU A 189 0.71 4.27 0.39
N ALA A 190 1.44 3.68 1.34
CA ALA A 190 1.99 2.35 1.17
C ALA A 190 0.95 1.33 1.65
N SER A 191 0.31 0.64 0.72
CA SER A 191 -0.63 -0.44 1.05
C SER A 191 0.18 -1.67 1.46
N ASN A 192 0.62 -1.70 2.71
CA ASN A 192 1.58 -2.68 3.23
C ASN A 192 1.36 -2.90 4.72
N SER A 193 1.63 -4.10 5.20
CA SER A 193 1.89 -4.40 6.60
C SER A 193 3.41 -4.43 6.86
N LEU A 194 3.81 -4.85 8.05
CA LEU A 194 5.20 -5.13 8.39
C LEU A 194 5.52 -6.60 8.13
N SER A 195 5.72 -7.43 9.16
CA SER A 195 5.87 -8.87 8.96
C SER A 195 4.57 -9.48 8.43
N HIS A 196 4.69 -10.44 7.52
CA HIS A 196 3.53 -11.01 6.85
C HIS A 196 3.76 -12.50 6.54
N ARG A 197 3.30 -13.37 7.43
CA ARG A 197 3.43 -14.81 7.25
C ARG A 197 2.09 -15.46 7.07
N HIS A 198 1.96 -16.23 5.98
CA HIS A 198 0.89 -17.20 5.82
C HIS A 198 1.35 -18.58 6.29
N PHE A 199 0.44 -19.35 6.89
CA PHE A 199 0.73 -20.74 7.22
C PHE A 199 0.75 -21.58 5.94
N VAL A 200 1.73 -22.46 5.86
CA VAL A 200 1.85 -23.41 4.74
C VAL A 200 0.94 -24.62 4.94
N THR A 201 0.59 -24.89 6.19
CA THR A 201 -0.28 -25.99 6.60
C THR A 201 -1.29 -25.47 7.62
N GLU A 202 -2.48 -26.07 7.61
CA GLU A 202 -3.48 -25.76 8.61
C GLU A 202 -2.98 -26.13 10.02
N THR A 203 -3.17 -25.22 10.97
CA THR A 203 -2.80 -25.45 12.37
C THR A 203 -3.83 -26.34 13.07
N ASN A 204 -3.40 -27.03 14.14
CA ASN A 204 -4.30 -27.83 14.95
C ASN A 204 -4.21 -27.38 16.44
N PRO A 205 -5.22 -26.73 17.04
CA PRO A 205 -6.50 -26.38 16.41
C PRO A 205 -6.36 -25.41 15.22
N PRO A 206 -7.37 -25.31 14.36
CA PRO A 206 -7.36 -24.33 13.27
C PRO A 206 -7.14 -22.93 13.82
N GLU A 207 -6.37 -22.14 13.08
CA GLU A 207 -6.11 -20.76 13.47
C GLU A 207 -7.36 -19.90 13.31
N ASP A 208 -7.62 -19.06 14.29
CA ASP A 208 -8.66 -18.05 14.19
C ASP A 208 -8.11 -16.84 13.40
N MET A 209 -8.33 -16.85 12.09
CA MET A 209 -7.89 -15.80 11.16
C MET A 209 -8.56 -14.44 11.42
N SER A 210 -9.58 -14.39 12.29
CA SER A 210 -10.22 -13.13 12.70
C SER A 210 -9.43 -12.38 13.76
N LYS A 211 -8.43 -13.01 14.37
CA LYS A 211 -7.63 -12.43 15.45
C LYS A 211 -6.22 -12.16 15.01
N GLU A 212 -5.76 -10.97 15.36
CA GLU A 212 -4.33 -10.66 15.28
C GLU A 212 -3.57 -11.48 16.33
N HIS A 213 -2.48 -12.09 15.92
CA HIS A 213 -1.58 -12.79 16.84
C HIS A 213 -0.15 -12.74 16.33
N ILE A 214 0.75 -12.88 17.27
CA ILE A 214 2.19 -12.90 17.00
C ILE A 214 2.56 -14.28 16.47
N THR A 215 2.98 -14.37 15.20
CA THR A 215 3.42 -15.63 14.60
C THR A 215 4.69 -16.17 15.25
N SER A 216 5.66 -15.29 15.52
CA SER A 216 6.86 -15.62 16.28
C SER A 216 7.38 -14.41 17.04
N HIS A 217 8.05 -14.67 18.16
CA HIS A 217 8.65 -13.60 18.97
C HIS A 217 9.72 -12.81 18.18
N ALA A 218 10.49 -13.48 17.33
CA ALA A 218 11.50 -12.83 16.49
C ALA A 218 10.88 -11.85 15.49
N MET A 219 9.79 -12.24 14.81
CA MET A 219 9.06 -11.35 13.89
C MET A 219 8.49 -10.16 14.64
N HIS A 220 7.91 -10.38 15.82
CA HIS A 220 7.39 -9.28 16.65
C HIS A 220 8.49 -8.28 17.05
N LEU A 221 9.68 -8.75 17.41
CA LEU A 221 10.80 -7.84 17.75
C LEU A 221 11.23 -7.00 16.54
N TRP A 222 11.23 -7.57 15.35
CA TRP A 222 11.49 -6.83 14.12
C TRP A 222 10.40 -5.81 13.80
N ASP A 223 9.14 -6.17 13.94
CA ASP A 223 8.03 -5.23 13.77
C ASP A 223 8.14 -4.05 14.73
N MET A 224 8.42 -4.33 16.01
CA MET A 224 8.62 -3.28 17.03
C MET A 224 9.83 -2.39 16.71
N ARG A 225 10.90 -2.98 16.18
CA ARG A 225 12.07 -2.23 15.71
C ARG A 225 11.70 -1.26 14.58
N MET A 226 10.96 -1.71 13.58
CA MET A 226 10.52 -0.85 12.48
C MET A 226 9.60 0.28 12.97
N ILE A 227 8.67 -0.03 13.88
CA ILE A 227 7.78 0.97 14.49
C ILE A 227 8.57 2.02 15.29
N GLU A 228 9.57 1.61 16.04
CA GLU A 228 10.43 2.53 16.80
C GLU A 228 11.19 3.49 15.87
N LEU A 229 11.79 2.95 14.81
CA LEU A 229 12.49 3.75 13.80
C LEU A 229 11.54 4.74 13.10
N MET A 230 10.30 4.33 12.80
CA MET A 230 9.27 5.23 12.26
C MET A 230 8.95 6.37 13.23
N ARG A 231 8.79 6.07 14.52
CA ARG A 231 8.54 7.08 15.57
C ARG A 231 9.69 8.06 15.75
N GLU A 232 10.90 7.61 15.49
CA GLU A 232 12.11 8.43 15.57
C GLU A 232 12.40 9.20 14.27
N GLY A 233 11.61 8.98 13.21
CA GLY A 233 11.82 9.61 11.90
C GLY A 233 13.07 9.12 11.17
N LYS A 234 13.51 7.89 11.43
CA LYS A 234 14.74 7.30 10.86
C LYS A 234 14.47 6.55 9.55
N SER A 235 13.89 7.23 8.58
CA SER A 235 13.51 6.65 7.28
C SER A 235 14.65 5.91 6.60
N GLN A 236 15.83 6.53 6.52
CA GLN A 236 17.00 5.92 5.87
C GLN A 236 17.43 4.62 6.59
N GLN A 237 17.39 4.60 7.93
CA GLN A 237 17.76 3.41 8.69
C GLN A 237 16.77 2.26 8.47
N ILE A 238 15.46 2.54 8.34
CA ILE A 238 14.46 1.54 7.98
C ILE A 238 14.79 0.93 6.61
N ILE A 239 15.14 1.77 5.64
CA ILE A 239 15.51 1.34 4.29
C ILE A 239 16.78 0.48 4.33
N ASP A 240 17.77 0.86 5.10
CA ASP A 240 19.04 0.14 5.21
C ASP A 240 18.87 -1.22 5.91
N GLU A 241 17.98 -1.32 6.91
CA GLU A 241 17.65 -2.55 7.63
C GLU A 241 16.61 -3.43 6.89
N MET A 242 16.03 -2.96 5.78
CA MET A 242 14.97 -3.69 5.06
C MET A 242 15.39 -5.08 4.58
N PRO A 243 16.59 -5.31 4.03
CA PRO A 243 17.00 -6.65 3.63
C PRO A 243 17.00 -7.65 4.80
N GLU A 244 17.53 -7.26 5.97
CA GLU A 244 17.50 -8.09 7.17
C GLU A 244 16.08 -8.31 7.68
N PHE A 245 15.24 -7.28 7.63
CA PHE A 245 13.83 -7.39 7.99
C PHE A 245 13.10 -8.39 7.09
N CYS A 246 13.34 -8.36 5.77
CA CYS A 246 12.78 -9.33 4.83
C CYS A 246 13.24 -10.76 5.14
N GLU A 247 14.51 -10.96 5.46
CA GLU A 247 15.07 -12.28 5.75
C GLU A 247 14.52 -12.87 7.05
N HIS A 248 14.43 -12.08 8.11
CA HIS A 248 14.11 -12.56 9.46
C HIS A 248 12.65 -12.47 9.85
N ALA A 249 11.91 -11.53 9.27
CA ALA A 249 10.52 -11.27 9.61
C ALA A 249 9.53 -11.50 8.47
N ILE A 250 10.01 -11.88 7.29
CA ILE A 250 9.16 -12.08 6.11
C ILE A 250 8.32 -10.83 5.86
N ALA A 251 8.98 -9.72 5.55
CA ALA A 251 8.31 -8.45 5.27
C ALA A 251 7.29 -8.61 4.14
N GLU A 252 6.14 -7.98 4.27
CA GLU A 252 5.13 -8.02 3.21
C GLU A 252 5.70 -7.46 1.90
N ALA A 253 5.62 -8.24 0.84
CA ALA A 253 6.11 -7.88 -0.49
C ALA A 253 7.52 -7.29 -0.47
N ASP A 254 8.39 -7.90 0.37
CA ASP A 254 9.78 -7.50 0.56
C ASP A 254 9.94 -6.01 0.96
N GLY A 255 8.94 -5.43 1.61
CA GLY A 255 8.94 -4.05 2.07
C GLY A 255 8.91 -2.99 0.97
N GLY A 256 8.62 -3.40 -0.29
CA GLY A 256 8.75 -2.52 -1.45
C GLY A 256 7.92 -1.25 -1.37
N ALA A 257 6.64 -1.35 -0.98
CA ALA A 257 5.77 -0.18 -0.85
C ALA A 257 6.23 0.77 0.27
N LEU A 258 6.71 0.21 1.39
CA LEU A 258 7.26 1.00 2.49
C LEU A 258 8.54 1.73 2.07
N THR A 259 9.46 1.05 1.36
CA THR A 259 10.69 1.66 0.85
C THR A 259 10.39 2.80 -0.13
N TRP A 260 9.43 2.60 -1.05
CA TRP A 260 8.96 3.66 -1.95
C TRP A 260 8.44 4.87 -1.18
N LEU A 261 7.56 4.63 -0.18
CA LEU A 261 6.98 5.69 0.65
C LEU A 261 8.05 6.49 1.38
N LEU A 262 8.95 5.80 2.10
CA LEU A 262 10.00 6.45 2.88
C LEU A 262 10.96 7.24 1.99
N SER A 263 11.33 6.69 0.83
CA SER A 263 12.20 7.38 -0.14
C SER A 263 11.54 8.58 -0.82
N ALA A 264 10.20 8.62 -0.83
CA ALA A 264 9.47 9.78 -1.33
C ALA A 264 9.26 10.87 -0.26
N MET A 265 9.43 10.52 1.02
CA MET A 265 9.24 11.45 2.14
C MET A 265 10.53 12.00 2.71
N ASP A 266 11.69 11.45 2.31
CA ASP A 266 13.03 11.87 2.74
C ASP A 266 13.51 13.03 1.85
#